data_95517e4e8b88865fa8497fd6351c4b76
#
_entry.id   95517e4e8b88865fa8497fd6351c4b76
#
_cell.length_a   1.000
_cell.length_b   1.000
_cell.length_c   1.000
_cell.angle_alpha   90.00
_cell.angle_beta   90.00
_cell.angle_gamma   90.00
#
_symmetry.space_group_name_H-M   'P 1'
#
loop_
_entity.id
_entity.type
_entity.pdbx_description
1 polymer ?
#
loop_
_entity_poly.entity_id
_entity_poly.type
_entity_poly.pdbx_seq_one_letter_code
_entity_poly.pdbx_strand_id
1 'polypeptide(L)'
;MLRPMQCVQRKVRAIFVQVDGSDVGGATLTTNGIDIGAQHVKITETGNGAYTITLNEPGTKYCFAMAQAITDNSVMYVGSCTASTVAVTQETASTGAALADADFNLIIYACDAEDET
;
A
#
# COMPACT_ATOMS: atom_id res chain seq x y z
N MET A 1 -6.96 32.06 -14.16
CA MET A 1 -8.05 31.91 -13.20
C MET A 1 -7.86 30.67 -12.38
N LEU A 2 -7.99 30.82 -11.12
CA LEU A 2 -7.96 29.67 -10.25
C LEU A 2 -9.13 28.74 -10.58
N ARG A 3 -8.87 27.47 -10.60
CA ARG A 3 -9.87 26.47 -10.91
C ARG A 3 -9.89 25.38 -9.87
N PRO A 4 -10.40 25.71 -8.67
CA PRO A 4 -10.44 24.69 -7.63
C PRO A 4 -11.23 23.47 -8.06
N MET A 5 -12.20 23.63 -8.93
CA MET A 5 -12.97 22.50 -9.41
C MET A 5 -12.16 21.52 -10.25
N GLN A 6 -11.09 21.99 -10.88
CA GLN A 6 -10.24 21.09 -11.63
C GLN A 6 -9.51 20.10 -10.75
N CYS A 7 -9.25 20.49 -9.52
CA CYS A 7 -8.62 19.55 -8.57
C CYS A 7 -9.54 18.37 -8.28
N VAL A 8 -10.84 18.60 -8.21
CA VAL A 8 -11.79 17.51 -7.93
C VAL A 8 -12.10 16.68 -9.17
N GLN A 9 -11.68 17.15 -10.34
CA GLN A 9 -11.84 16.36 -11.56
C GLN A 9 -10.68 15.41 -11.80
N ARG A 10 -9.65 15.50 -10.99
CA ARG A 10 -8.52 14.58 -11.08
C ARG A 10 -9.02 13.18 -10.78
N LYS A 11 -8.62 12.24 -11.62
CA LYS A 11 -9.05 10.86 -11.42
C LYS A 11 -8.35 10.26 -10.22
N VAL A 12 -9.14 9.73 -9.32
CA VAL A 12 -8.64 9.02 -8.15
C VAL A 12 -9.23 7.62 -8.17
N ARG A 13 -8.37 6.63 -8.07
CA ARG A 13 -8.77 5.23 -8.02
C ARG A 13 -8.45 4.69 -6.64
N ALA A 14 -9.40 3.99 -6.05
CA ALA A 14 -9.18 3.30 -4.79
C ALA A 14 -8.82 1.85 -5.07
N ILE A 15 -7.70 1.42 -4.55
CA ILE A 15 -7.21 0.05 -4.72
C ILE A 15 -7.24 -0.61 -3.36
N PHE A 16 -8.07 -1.64 -3.23
CA PHE A 16 -8.18 -2.39 -1.99
C PHE A 16 -7.23 -3.58 -2.06
N VAL A 17 -6.39 -3.71 -1.04
CA VAL A 17 -5.38 -4.76 -0.98
C VAL A 17 -5.54 -5.50 0.34
N GLN A 18 -5.64 -6.82 0.25
CA GLN A 18 -5.62 -7.68 1.43
C GLN A 18 -4.43 -8.61 1.31
N VAL A 19 -3.62 -8.66 2.33
CA VAL A 19 -2.36 -9.39 2.32
C VAL A 19 -2.36 -10.46 3.40
N ASP A 20 -2.00 -11.68 2.99
CA ASP A 20 -1.63 -12.75 3.89
C ASP A 20 -0.11 -12.74 4.02
N GLY A 21 0.38 -12.20 5.11
CA GLY A 21 1.80 -11.99 5.29
C GLY A 21 2.63 -13.26 5.27
N SER A 22 2.02 -14.39 5.62
CA SER A 22 2.75 -15.68 5.62
C SER A 22 3.06 -16.20 4.23
N ASP A 23 2.33 -15.72 3.21
CA ASP A 23 2.52 -16.18 1.84
C ASP A 23 3.41 -15.27 1.00
N VAL A 24 3.83 -14.14 1.54
CA VAL A 24 4.70 -13.22 0.82
C VAL A 24 6.11 -13.80 0.75
N GLY A 25 6.65 -13.88 -0.44
CA GLY A 25 7.85 -14.65 -0.72
C GLY A 25 9.17 -13.90 -0.70
N GLY A 26 9.41 -13.03 0.26
CA GLY A 26 10.72 -12.40 0.41
C GLY A 26 10.94 -11.23 -0.55
N ALA A 27 12.18 -11.03 -1.00
CA ALA A 27 12.57 -9.82 -1.73
C ALA A 27 12.17 -9.83 -3.20
N THR A 28 11.69 -10.96 -3.71
CA THR A 28 11.24 -11.04 -5.10
C THR A 28 9.85 -10.43 -5.24
N LEU A 29 9.70 -9.56 -6.22
CA LEU A 29 8.41 -8.92 -6.49
C LEU A 29 7.41 -9.99 -6.95
N THR A 30 6.29 -10.09 -6.25
CA THR A 30 5.34 -11.19 -6.45
C THR A 30 3.92 -10.73 -6.17
N THR A 31 2.95 -11.52 -6.64
CA THR A 31 1.55 -11.41 -6.23
C THR A 31 1.19 -12.41 -5.14
N ASN A 32 2.12 -13.29 -4.75
CA ASN A 32 1.87 -14.25 -3.70
C ASN A 32 1.60 -13.52 -2.38
N GLY A 33 0.57 -13.94 -1.69
CA GLY A 33 0.16 -13.30 -0.44
C GLY A 33 -0.84 -12.18 -0.63
N ILE A 34 -1.13 -11.76 -1.86
CA ILE A 34 -2.15 -10.75 -2.11
C ILE A 34 -3.46 -11.46 -2.41
N ASP A 35 -4.37 -11.44 -1.45
CA ASP A 35 -5.66 -12.10 -1.57
C ASP A 35 -6.66 -11.24 -2.34
N ILE A 36 -6.58 -9.93 -2.18
CA ILE A 36 -7.43 -8.98 -2.89
C ILE A 36 -6.52 -7.90 -3.46
N GLY A 37 -6.68 -7.59 -4.74
CA GLY A 37 -5.95 -6.51 -5.39
C GLY A 37 -4.74 -6.94 -6.20
N ALA A 38 -4.54 -8.22 -6.40
CA ALA A 38 -3.35 -8.76 -7.07
C ALA A 38 -3.18 -8.28 -8.51
N GLN A 39 -4.27 -7.86 -9.17
CA GLN A 39 -4.17 -7.33 -10.53
C GLN A 39 -3.63 -5.89 -10.56
N HIS A 40 -3.62 -5.21 -9.42
CA HIS A 40 -3.23 -3.80 -9.33
C HIS A 40 -1.89 -3.58 -8.66
N VAL A 41 -1.40 -4.53 -7.89
CA VAL A 41 -0.18 -4.36 -7.11
C VAL A 41 0.61 -5.65 -7.05
N LYS A 42 1.90 -5.50 -6.74
CA LYS A 42 2.78 -6.60 -6.37
C LYS A 42 3.44 -6.25 -5.05
N ILE A 43 4.00 -7.22 -4.38
CA ILE A 43 4.52 -7.04 -3.03
C ILE A 43 5.90 -7.70 -2.89
N THR A 44 6.76 -7.08 -2.09
CA THR A 44 8.00 -7.69 -1.62
C THR A 44 8.07 -7.55 -0.11
N GLU A 45 8.70 -8.51 0.54
CA GLU A 45 9.03 -8.42 1.95
C GLU A 45 10.47 -7.94 2.07
N THR A 46 10.67 -6.79 2.70
CA THR A 46 11.99 -6.19 2.80
C THR A 46 12.65 -6.46 4.15
N GLY A 47 11.92 -7.01 5.09
CA GLY A 47 12.39 -7.38 6.42
C GLY A 47 11.23 -7.90 7.23
N ASN A 48 11.47 -8.32 8.47
CA ASN A 48 10.41 -8.80 9.32
C ASN A 48 9.35 -7.71 9.50
N GLY A 49 8.12 -8.03 9.10
CA GLY A 49 7.01 -7.10 9.21
C GLY A 49 7.09 -5.89 8.29
N ALA A 50 8.06 -5.85 7.39
CA ALA A 50 8.25 -4.72 6.48
C ALA A 50 8.00 -5.16 5.04
N TYR A 51 7.12 -4.42 4.35
CA TYR A 51 6.71 -4.76 2.99
C TYR A 51 6.74 -3.52 2.12
N THR A 52 7.04 -3.72 0.84
CA THR A 52 6.86 -2.69 -0.18
C THR A 52 5.84 -3.19 -1.18
N ILE A 53 4.80 -2.40 -1.38
CA ILE A 53 3.76 -2.68 -2.35
C ILE A 53 4.02 -1.80 -3.56
N THR A 54 4.18 -2.43 -4.73
CA THR A 54 4.46 -1.73 -5.98
C THR A 54 3.19 -1.70 -6.81
N LEU A 55 2.78 -0.49 -7.20
CA LEU A 55 1.59 -0.32 -8.01
C LEU A 55 1.86 -0.71 -9.46
N ASN A 56 0.90 -1.41 -10.03
CA ASN A 56 0.88 -1.74 -11.44
C ASN A 56 -0.23 -0.91 -12.11
N GLU A 57 -0.16 0.41 -11.92
CA GLU A 57 -1.18 1.36 -12.36
C GLU A 57 -0.50 2.49 -13.12
N PRO A 58 -0.36 2.35 -14.44
CA PRO A 58 0.27 3.41 -15.24
C PRO A 58 -0.50 4.72 -15.13
N GLY A 59 0.21 5.82 -15.20
CA GLY A 59 -0.39 7.14 -15.12
C GLY A 59 -0.56 7.69 -13.72
N THR A 60 -0.26 6.90 -12.70
CA THR A 60 -0.33 7.38 -11.32
C THR A 60 0.77 8.41 -11.06
N LYS A 61 0.37 9.57 -10.57
CA LYS A 61 1.30 10.65 -10.22
C LYS A 61 1.51 10.73 -8.71
N TYR A 62 0.46 10.52 -7.96
CA TYR A 62 0.50 10.56 -6.50
C TYR A 62 -0.24 9.36 -5.95
N CYS A 63 0.17 8.88 -4.80
CA CYS A 63 -0.66 7.95 -4.06
C CYS A 63 -0.69 8.28 -2.58
N PHE A 64 -1.77 7.88 -1.95
CA PHE A 64 -1.96 7.93 -0.52
C PHE A 64 -2.40 6.54 -0.08
N ALA A 65 -2.03 6.16 1.12
CA ALA A 65 -2.38 4.83 1.59
C ALA A 65 -2.77 4.87 3.06
N MET A 66 -3.68 3.98 3.40
CA MET A 66 -4.07 3.74 4.78
C MET A 66 -3.97 2.24 5.02
N ALA A 67 -3.35 1.86 6.11
CA ALA A 67 -3.13 0.47 6.45
C ALA A 67 -3.93 0.11 7.69
N GLN A 68 -4.45 -1.10 7.71
CA GLN A 68 -5.23 -1.62 8.82
C GLN A 68 -4.60 -2.92 9.32
N ALA A 69 -4.22 -2.95 10.59
CA ALA A 69 -3.79 -4.17 11.24
C ALA A 69 -5.03 -5.01 11.58
N ILE A 70 -5.01 -6.28 11.23
CA ILE A 70 -6.12 -7.19 11.50
C ILE A 70 -5.72 -8.35 12.42
N THR A 71 -4.49 -8.32 12.91
CA THR A 71 -3.99 -9.28 13.91
C THR A 71 -4.03 -8.61 15.28
N ASP A 72 -4.43 -9.36 16.29
CA ASP A 72 -4.50 -8.85 17.65
C ASP A 72 -3.15 -8.30 18.10
N ASN A 73 -3.19 -7.23 18.88
CA ASN A 73 -2.01 -6.61 19.47
C ASN A 73 -0.99 -6.19 18.40
N SER A 74 -1.49 -5.63 17.30
CA SER A 74 -0.61 -5.18 16.23
C SER A 74 -0.99 -3.80 15.76
N VAL A 75 -0.01 -3.09 15.22
CA VAL A 75 -0.19 -1.77 14.60
C VAL A 75 0.51 -1.76 13.26
N MET A 76 -0.02 -0.95 12.35
CA MET A 76 0.52 -0.76 11.01
C MET A 76 0.95 0.67 10.83
N TYR A 77 2.06 0.85 10.13
CA TYR A 77 2.55 2.17 9.74
C TYR A 77 2.73 2.21 8.24
N VAL A 78 2.32 3.31 7.63
CA VAL A 78 2.69 3.61 6.25
C VAL A 78 3.91 4.51 6.33
N GLY A 79 5.06 3.97 5.96
CA GLY A 79 6.33 4.69 6.08
C GLY A 79 6.56 5.66 4.94
N SER A 80 6.09 5.34 3.75
CA SER A 80 6.23 6.22 2.60
C SER A 80 5.25 5.83 1.50
N CYS A 81 4.89 6.83 0.70
CA CYS A 81 4.14 6.64 -0.53
C CYS A 81 4.84 7.43 -1.62
N THR A 82 5.10 6.77 -2.73
CA THR A 82 5.61 7.44 -3.94
C THR A 82 4.57 7.29 -5.05
N ALA A 83 4.89 7.73 -6.25
CA ALA A 83 4.00 7.55 -7.39
C ALA A 83 3.75 6.08 -7.73
N SER A 84 4.63 5.18 -7.29
CA SER A 84 4.56 3.77 -7.68
C SER A 84 4.70 2.79 -6.53
N THR A 85 5.04 3.22 -5.33
CA THR A 85 5.26 2.29 -4.22
C THR A 85 4.69 2.80 -2.92
N VAL A 86 4.30 1.86 -2.07
CA VAL A 86 3.87 2.12 -0.69
C VAL A 86 4.68 1.20 0.21
N ALA A 87 5.37 1.76 1.18
CA ALA A 87 6.13 0.99 2.16
C ALA A 87 5.36 0.95 3.47
N VAL A 88 5.18 -0.25 4.01
CA VAL A 88 4.44 -0.44 5.26
C VAL A 88 5.26 -1.29 6.21
N THR A 89 5.04 -1.08 7.51
CA THR A 89 5.59 -1.94 8.56
C THR A 89 4.51 -2.32 9.54
N GLN A 90 4.66 -3.50 10.13
CA GLN A 90 3.74 -4.01 11.13
C GLN A 90 4.52 -4.39 12.38
N GLU A 91 4.01 -3.99 13.53
CA GLU A 91 4.68 -4.21 14.80
C GLU A 91 3.69 -4.71 15.84
N THR A 92 4.22 -5.41 16.84
CA THR A 92 3.44 -5.76 18.02
C THR A 92 3.16 -4.50 18.83
N ALA A 93 1.89 -4.23 19.13
CA ALA A 93 1.50 -2.97 19.76
C ALA A 93 2.10 -2.79 21.14
N SER A 94 2.21 -3.87 21.91
CA SER A 94 2.68 -3.78 23.30
C SER A 94 4.20 -3.63 23.42
N THR A 95 4.98 -4.06 22.43
CA THR A 95 6.43 -4.07 22.53
C THR A 95 7.13 -3.27 21.44
N GLY A 96 6.45 -2.95 20.35
CA GLY A 96 7.08 -2.30 19.20
C GLY A 96 7.98 -3.21 18.39
N ALA A 97 8.01 -4.50 18.67
CA ALA A 97 8.82 -5.45 17.92
C ALA A 97 8.19 -5.73 16.58
N ALA A 98 9.03 -5.92 15.56
CA ALA A 98 8.55 -6.28 14.23
C ALA A 98 7.70 -7.53 14.27
N LEU A 99 6.57 -7.51 13.59
CA LEU A 99 5.62 -8.63 13.56
C LEU A 99 5.63 -9.24 12.16
N ALA A 100 6.29 -10.39 12.05
CA ALA A 100 6.42 -11.09 10.78
C ALA A 100 5.16 -11.90 10.47
N ASP A 101 4.90 -12.08 9.19
CA ASP A 101 3.90 -13.03 8.66
C ASP A 101 2.47 -12.75 9.11
N ALA A 102 2.17 -11.55 9.55
CA ALA A 102 0.82 -11.18 9.94
C ALA A 102 0.05 -10.59 8.78
N ASP A 103 -1.26 -10.80 8.80
CA ASP A 103 -2.14 -10.31 7.75
C ASP A 103 -2.48 -8.85 7.98
N PHE A 104 -2.74 -8.15 6.88
CA PHE A 104 -3.16 -6.75 6.97
C PHE A 104 -3.97 -6.36 5.74
N ASN A 105 -4.70 -5.26 5.89
CA ASN A 105 -5.43 -4.63 4.79
C ASN A 105 -4.81 -3.28 4.47
N LEU A 106 -4.91 -2.90 3.21
CA LEU A 106 -4.38 -1.64 2.74
C LEU A 106 -5.35 -1.05 1.73
N ILE A 107 -5.58 0.25 1.82
CA ILE A 107 -6.31 1.00 0.80
C ILE A 107 -5.33 1.99 0.22
N ILE A 108 -5.17 1.95 -1.10
CA ILE A 108 -4.30 2.87 -1.81
C ILE A 108 -5.17 3.75 -2.70
N TYR A 109 -5.02 5.06 -2.57
CA TYR A 109 -5.65 6.01 -3.46
C TYR A 109 -4.61 6.47 -4.45
N ALA A 110 -4.77 6.05 -5.69
CA ALA A 110 -3.86 6.39 -6.78
C ALA A 110 -4.46 7.54 -7.59
N CYS A 111 -3.74 8.64 -7.66
CA CYS A 111 -4.18 9.84 -8.35
C CYS A 111 -3.39 10.00 -9.63
N ASP A 112 -4.09 10.31 -10.71
CA ASP A 112 -3.46 10.55 -12.00
C ASP A 112 -2.65 11.84 -11.97
N ALA A 113 -1.86 12.04 -13.01
CA ALA A 113 -1.13 13.28 -13.17
C ALA A 113 -2.08 14.46 -13.14
N GLU A 114 -1.61 15.55 -12.57
CA GLU A 114 -2.39 16.75 -12.46
C GLU A 114 -2.75 17.28 -13.84
N ASP A 115 -4.00 17.71 -14.01
CA ASP A 115 -4.44 18.35 -15.21
C ASP A 115 -3.91 19.78 -15.24
N GLU A 116 -3.19 20.10 -16.29
CA GLU A 116 -2.52 21.39 -16.41
C GLU A 116 -3.41 22.50 -16.96
N THR A 117 -4.56 22.19 -17.41
CA THR A 117 -5.42 23.20 -18.03
C THR A 117 -6.09 24.16 -17.08
#